data_d061234652b15568b8346e643761011d
#
_entry.id   d061234652b15568b8346e643761011d
#
_cell.length_a   1.000
_cell.length_b   1.000
_cell.length_c   1.000
_cell.angle_alpha   90.00
_cell.angle_beta   90.00
_cell.angle_gamma   90.00
#
_symmetry.space_group_name_H-M   'P 1'
#
loop_
_entity.id
_entity.type
_entity.pdbx_description
1 polymer ?
#
loop_
_entity_poly.entity_id
_entity_poly.type
_entity_poly.pdbx_seq_one_letter_code
_entity_poly.pdbx_strand_id
1 'polypeptide(L)'
;MSRRAEMKKDRKFTGIDTSLGRFFLIWSDEGVTDVIFPGESESELMRRLKGCRSPHIDHVPIWIRNIEADIQKLIDSGSAELREVPLDFTGIPPFHRKVYGVVKNIPPGKVMTYGEVARLCGSPGAARAVGQAMAENPFPLIVPCHRVISSTGALGGFSSPGGAETKKHLLLREGFVEKV
;
A
#
# COMPACT_ATOMS: atom_id res chain seq x y z
N MET A 1 19.06 12.38 -20.93
CA MET A 1 17.92 11.47 -20.61
C MET A 1 17.95 11.18 -19.12
N SER A 2 16.87 11.45 -18.41
CA SER A 2 16.84 11.47 -16.94
C SER A 2 16.95 10.05 -16.37
N ARG A 3 17.78 9.83 -15.31
CA ARG A 3 17.86 8.59 -14.50
C ARG A 3 16.48 8.00 -14.15
N ARG A 4 15.45 8.86 -14.05
CA ARG A 4 14.06 8.48 -13.76
C ARG A 4 13.39 7.70 -14.91
N ALA A 5 13.86 7.84 -16.16
CA ALA A 5 13.31 7.13 -17.33
C ALA A 5 13.97 5.76 -17.53
N GLU A 6 15.26 5.62 -17.18
CA GLU A 6 15.98 4.33 -17.25
C GLU A 6 15.55 3.37 -16.14
N MET A 7 15.25 3.88 -14.92
CA MET A 7 14.82 3.07 -13.77
C MET A 7 13.43 2.44 -13.92
N LYS A 8 12.62 2.86 -14.91
CA LYS A 8 11.31 2.23 -15.21
C LYS A 8 11.39 1.01 -16.11
N LYS A 9 12.57 0.70 -16.70
CA LYS A 9 12.69 -0.33 -17.75
C LYS A 9 12.59 -1.77 -17.25
N ASP A 10 12.86 -2.05 -15.99
CA ASP A 10 12.91 -3.42 -15.44
C ASP A 10 11.84 -3.75 -14.41
N ARG A 11 10.72 -3.00 -14.41
CA ARG A 11 9.60 -3.35 -13.54
C ARG A 11 8.79 -4.51 -14.14
N LYS A 12 8.38 -5.39 -13.26
CA LYS A 12 7.54 -6.57 -13.56
C LYS A 12 6.23 -6.44 -12.80
N PHE A 13 5.18 -7.09 -13.27
CA PHE A 13 3.90 -7.11 -12.57
C PHE A 13 3.23 -8.48 -12.65
N THR A 14 2.35 -8.73 -11.66
CA THR A 14 1.45 -9.89 -11.62
C THR A 14 0.07 -9.46 -11.14
N GLY A 15 -0.95 -10.25 -11.49
CA GLY A 15 -2.32 -10.06 -11.00
C GLY A 15 -2.62 -11.01 -9.86
N ILE A 16 -3.32 -10.53 -8.83
CA ILE A 16 -3.71 -11.29 -7.63
C ILE A 16 -5.23 -11.27 -7.54
N ASP A 17 -5.86 -12.42 -7.69
CA ASP A 17 -7.31 -12.55 -7.56
C ASP A 17 -7.70 -12.71 -6.08
N THR A 18 -8.63 -11.88 -5.60
CA THR A 18 -9.10 -11.86 -4.22
C THR A 18 -10.63 -11.70 -4.16
N SER A 19 -11.22 -11.84 -2.97
CA SER A 19 -12.65 -11.60 -2.76
C SER A 19 -13.10 -10.14 -3.03
N LEU A 20 -12.16 -9.17 -3.04
CA LEU A 20 -12.43 -7.77 -3.41
C LEU A 20 -12.25 -7.50 -4.90
N GLY A 21 -11.76 -8.47 -5.68
CA GLY A 21 -11.41 -8.32 -7.08
C GLY A 21 -9.91 -8.49 -7.33
N ARG A 22 -9.48 -8.10 -8.54
CA ARG A 22 -8.11 -8.32 -9.00
C ARG A 22 -7.20 -7.15 -8.65
N PHE A 23 -6.20 -7.40 -7.80
CA PHE A 23 -5.09 -6.48 -7.53
C PHE A 23 -3.96 -6.69 -8.54
N PHE A 24 -3.09 -5.68 -8.67
CA PHE A 24 -1.82 -5.85 -9.38
C PHE A 24 -0.67 -5.48 -8.47
N LEU A 25 0.34 -6.33 -8.41
CA LEU A 25 1.59 -6.12 -7.70
C LEU A 25 2.68 -5.81 -8.73
N ILE A 26 3.38 -4.69 -8.53
CA ILE A 26 4.48 -4.27 -9.39
C ILE A 26 5.76 -4.25 -8.56
N TRP A 27 6.84 -4.78 -9.12
CA TRP A 27 8.13 -4.84 -8.44
C TRP A 27 9.31 -4.58 -9.37
N SER A 28 10.44 -4.22 -8.78
CA SER A 28 11.78 -4.17 -9.36
C SER A 28 12.69 -5.20 -8.69
N ASP A 29 13.96 -5.21 -9.03
CA ASP A 29 14.93 -6.05 -8.34
C ASP A 29 15.24 -5.57 -6.90
N GLU A 30 14.87 -4.31 -6.56
CA GLU A 30 15.03 -3.72 -5.22
C GLU A 30 13.84 -3.99 -4.28
N GLY A 31 12.66 -4.33 -4.82
CA GLY A 31 11.46 -4.55 -4.03
C GLY A 31 10.16 -4.18 -4.75
N VAL A 32 9.06 -4.15 -3.99
CA VAL A 32 7.76 -3.71 -4.50
C VAL A 32 7.80 -2.21 -4.80
N THR A 33 7.33 -1.84 -5.99
CA THR A 33 7.25 -0.43 -6.42
C THR A 33 5.83 0.10 -6.37
N ASP A 34 4.81 -0.79 -6.47
CA ASP A 34 3.42 -0.37 -6.53
C ASP A 34 2.45 -1.52 -6.23
N VAL A 35 1.29 -1.20 -5.62
CA VAL A 35 0.14 -2.10 -5.47
C VAL A 35 -1.09 -1.38 -5.99
N ILE A 36 -1.80 -1.97 -6.94
CA ILE A 36 -2.98 -1.38 -7.56
C ILE A 36 -4.21 -2.12 -7.06
N PHE A 37 -5.18 -1.38 -6.53
CA PHE A 37 -6.47 -1.91 -6.10
C PHE A 37 -7.38 -2.26 -7.28
N PRO A 38 -8.31 -3.21 -7.12
CA PRO A 38 -9.41 -3.40 -8.07
C PRO A 38 -10.29 -2.15 -8.15
N GLY A 39 -10.92 -1.93 -9.31
CA GLY A 39 -11.82 -0.80 -9.52
C GLY A 39 -11.15 0.49 -10.05
N GLU A 40 -9.83 0.47 -10.28
CA GLU A 40 -9.18 1.52 -11.07
C GLU A 40 -9.74 1.57 -12.50
N SER A 41 -9.80 2.76 -13.10
CA SER A 41 -10.15 2.87 -14.52
C SER A 41 -9.10 2.18 -15.39
N GLU A 42 -9.52 1.66 -16.56
CA GLU A 42 -8.61 1.03 -17.49
C GLU A 42 -7.44 1.95 -17.89
N SER A 43 -7.74 3.24 -18.11
CA SER A 43 -6.73 4.25 -18.45
C SER A 43 -5.69 4.44 -17.34
N GLU A 44 -6.12 4.45 -16.08
CA GLU A 44 -5.22 4.58 -14.92
C GLU A 44 -4.39 3.31 -14.74
N LEU A 45 -5.02 2.13 -14.84
CA LEU A 45 -4.32 0.85 -14.79
C LEU A 45 -3.23 0.77 -15.85
N MET A 46 -3.57 1.07 -17.12
CA MET A 46 -2.61 1.06 -18.23
C MET A 46 -1.49 2.09 -18.03
N ARG A 47 -1.80 3.26 -17.46
CA ARG A 47 -0.80 4.28 -17.11
C ARG A 47 0.21 3.75 -16.08
N ARG A 48 -0.27 3.07 -15.04
CA ARG A 48 0.57 2.50 -13.96
C ARG A 48 1.39 1.32 -14.44
N LEU A 49 0.83 0.46 -15.28
CA LEU A 49 1.53 -0.69 -15.87
C LEU A 49 2.45 -0.33 -17.04
N LYS A 50 2.42 0.90 -17.52
CA LYS A 50 3.25 1.33 -18.67
C LYS A 50 4.74 1.09 -18.41
N GLY A 51 5.36 0.32 -19.31
CA GLY A 51 6.78 -0.07 -19.25
C GLY A 51 7.08 -1.18 -18.25
N CYS A 52 6.06 -1.81 -17.66
CA CYS A 52 6.21 -3.03 -16.88
C CYS A 52 6.07 -4.25 -17.79
N ARG A 53 6.75 -5.35 -17.41
CA ARG A 53 6.64 -6.65 -18.10
C ARG A 53 5.87 -7.62 -17.23
N SER A 54 4.99 -8.43 -17.85
CA SER A 54 4.38 -9.58 -17.17
C SER A 54 5.31 -10.79 -17.42
N PRO A 55 5.99 -11.32 -16.39
CA PRO A 55 6.80 -12.52 -16.55
C PRO A 55 5.90 -13.74 -16.78
N HIS A 56 6.43 -14.77 -17.43
CA HIS A 56 5.79 -16.09 -17.40
C HIS A 56 5.65 -16.56 -15.95
N ILE A 57 4.58 -17.29 -15.64
CA ILE A 57 4.27 -17.71 -14.25
C ILE A 57 5.44 -18.44 -13.57
N ASP A 58 6.17 -19.24 -14.32
CA ASP A 58 7.32 -20.00 -13.80
C ASP A 58 8.53 -19.13 -13.45
N HIS A 59 8.55 -17.88 -13.92
CA HIS A 59 9.61 -16.91 -13.65
C HIS A 59 9.25 -15.85 -12.61
N VAL A 60 8.09 -15.99 -11.94
CA VAL A 60 7.73 -15.15 -10.79
C VAL A 60 8.56 -15.61 -9.59
N PRO A 61 9.39 -14.74 -8.97
CA PRO A 61 10.22 -15.10 -7.82
C PRO A 61 9.38 -15.60 -6.64
N ILE A 62 9.93 -16.53 -5.86
CA ILE A 62 9.21 -17.11 -4.71
C ILE A 62 8.78 -16.04 -3.68
N TRP A 63 9.59 -15.00 -3.47
CA TRP A 63 9.24 -13.92 -2.55
C TRP A 63 8.03 -13.11 -3.04
N ILE A 64 7.83 -12.95 -4.35
CA ILE A 64 6.62 -12.35 -4.92
C ILE A 64 5.42 -13.25 -4.71
N ARG A 65 5.54 -14.55 -4.94
CA ARG A 65 4.44 -15.51 -4.70
C ARG A 65 4.01 -15.54 -3.23
N ASN A 66 4.96 -15.40 -2.31
CA ASN A 66 4.63 -15.26 -0.89
C ASN A 66 3.82 -13.99 -0.62
N ILE A 67 4.20 -12.85 -1.22
CA ILE A 67 3.44 -11.60 -1.10
C ILE A 67 2.05 -11.73 -1.70
N GLU A 68 1.91 -12.38 -2.87
CA GLU A 68 0.61 -12.66 -3.48
C GLU A 68 -0.31 -13.43 -2.51
N ALA A 69 0.21 -14.50 -1.93
CA ALA A 69 -0.53 -15.32 -0.95
C ALA A 69 -0.89 -14.53 0.31
N ASP A 70 0.02 -13.70 0.82
CA ASP A 70 -0.22 -12.86 2.00
C ASP A 70 -1.23 -11.74 1.72
N ILE A 71 -1.21 -11.12 0.54
CA ILE A 71 -2.22 -10.13 0.13
C ILE A 71 -3.58 -10.82 0.05
N GLN A 72 -3.68 -11.99 -0.60
CA GLN A 72 -4.92 -12.74 -0.71
C GLN A 72 -5.44 -13.09 0.69
N LYS A 73 -4.59 -13.62 1.56
CA LYS A 73 -4.94 -13.95 2.94
C LYS A 73 -5.37 -12.74 3.75
N LEU A 74 -4.71 -11.59 3.59
CA LEU A 74 -5.08 -10.33 4.27
C LEU A 74 -6.48 -9.90 3.85
N ILE A 75 -6.78 -9.91 2.56
CA ILE A 75 -8.07 -9.51 2.02
C ILE A 75 -9.19 -10.49 2.43
N ASP A 76 -8.93 -11.79 2.37
CA ASP A 76 -9.96 -12.80 2.59
C ASP A 76 -10.23 -13.08 4.07
N SER A 77 -9.23 -12.96 4.95
CA SER A 77 -9.34 -13.30 6.37
C SER A 77 -8.79 -12.28 7.36
N GLY A 78 -8.16 -11.20 6.90
CA GLY A 78 -7.58 -10.16 7.76
C GLY A 78 -6.34 -10.60 8.55
N SER A 79 -5.77 -11.78 8.28
CA SER A 79 -4.82 -12.45 9.17
C SER A 79 -3.36 -12.46 8.70
N ALA A 80 -2.99 -11.74 7.64
CA ALA A 80 -1.62 -11.68 7.15
C ALA A 80 -0.91 -10.39 7.57
N GLU A 81 0.41 -10.48 7.74
CA GLU A 81 1.29 -9.35 8.02
C GLU A 81 2.29 -9.17 6.86
N LEU A 82 2.32 -7.96 6.31
CA LEU A 82 3.16 -7.60 5.16
C LEU A 82 4.36 -6.72 5.55
N ARG A 83 4.70 -6.64 6.86
CA ARG A 83 5.73 -5.72 7.36
C ARG A 83 7.14 -6.00 6.85
N GLU A 84 7.46 -7.24 6.52
CA GLU A 84 8.80 -7.64 6.06
C GLU A 84 8.99 -7.55 4.54
N VAL A 85 7.94 -7.18 3.79
CA VAL A 85 8.00 -7.02 2.33
C VAL A 85 9.00 -5.92 1.96
N PRO A 86 10.00 -6.18 1.11
CA PRO A 86 10.93 -5.15 0.66
C PRO A 86 10.22 -4.14 -0.25
N LEU A 87 10.49 -2.85 -0.04
CA LEU A 87 9.92 -1.75 -0.82
C LEU A 87 11.01 -1.00 -1.57
N ASP A 88 10.77 -0.76 -2.85
CA ASP A 88 11.62 0.13 -3.64
C ASP A 88 11.18 1.58 -3.44
N PHE A 89 11.96 2.33 -2.67
CA PHE A 89 11.72 3.74 -2.37
C PHE A 89 12.26 4.71 -3.43
N THR A 90 12.61 4.22 -4.61
CA THR A 90 13.11 5.07 -5.70
C THR A 90 12.08 6.14 -6.07
N GLY A 91 12.51 7.40 -5.99
CA GLY A 91 11.66 8.56 -6.28
C GLY A 91 10.69 8.95 -5.16
N ILE A 92 10.64 8.23 -4.04
CA ILE A 92 9.82 8.56 -2.87
C ILE A 92 10.50 9.68 -2.04
N PRO A 93 9.80 10.78 -1.71
CA PRO A 93 10.35 11.85 -0.90
C PRO A 93 10.84 11.37 0.48
N PRO A 94 11.91 11.97 1.05
CA PRO A 94 12.47 11.53 2.32
C PRO A 94 11.47 11.50 3.49
N PHE A 95 10.57 12.49 3.57
CA PHE A 95 9.53 12.49 4.60
C PHE A 95 8.53 11.34 4.43
N HIS A 96 8.09 11.07 3.19
CA HIS A 96 7.18 9.96 2.90
C HIS A 96 7.82 8.61 3.27
N ARG A 97 9.13 8.40 3.01
CA ARG A 97 9.83 7.17 3.44
C ARG A 97 9.76 6.98 4.95
N LYS A 98 9.97 8.05 5.75
CA LYS A 98 9.83 7.99 7.21
C LYS A 98 8.40 7.61 7.62
N VAL A 99 7.40 8.25 7.00
CA VAL A 99 5.98 7.96 7.27
C VAL A 99 5.66 6.52 6.93
N TYR A 100 6.07 6.02 5.76
CA TYR A 100 5.82 4.64 5.34
C TYR A 100 6.51 3.63 6.28
N GLY A 101 7.72 3.93 6.74
CA GLY A 101 8.43 3.10 7.73
C GLY A 101 7.69 3.00 9.06
N VAL A 102 7.07 4.07 9.54
CA VAL A 102 6.24 4.07 10.76
C VAL A 102 4.94 3.29 10.52
N VAL A 103 4.21 3.65 9.47
CA VAL A 103 2.88 3.10 9.18
C VAL A 103 2.93 1.60 8.88
N LYS A 104 3.98 1.12 8.21
CA LYS A 104 4.21 -0.29 7.90
C LYS A 104 4.22 -1.19 9.15
N ASN A 105 4.58 -0.64 10.29
CA ASN A 105 4.64 -1.36 11.55
C ASN A 105 3.34 -1.37 12.37
N ILE A 106 2.27 -0.72 11.89
CA ILE A 106 0.95 -0.79 12.54
C ILE A 106 0.37 -2.19 12.28
N PRO A 107 0.14 -3.02 13.32
CA PRO A 107 -0.35 -4.38 13.11
C PRO A 107 -1.84 -4.40 12.71
N PRO A 108 -2.33 -5.51 12.12
CA PRO A 108 -3.75 -5.71 11.86
C PRO A 108 -4.62 -5.46 13.10
N GLY A 109 -5.81 -4.87 12.90
CA GLY A 109 -6.75 -4.55 13.97
C GLY A 109 -6.33 -3.39 14.88
N LYS A 110 -5.18 -2.75 14.63
CA LYS A 110 -4.74 -1.54 15.34
C LYS A 110 -4.74 -0.35 14.38
N VAL A 111 -4.95 0.83 14.95
CA VAL A 111 -4.92 2.09 14.21
C VAL A 111 -4.05 3.11 14.92
N MET A 112 -3.56 4.07 14.16
CA MET A 112 -2.88 5.27 14.67
C MET A 112 -3.52 6.51 14.07
N THR A 113 -3.49 7.61 14.80
CA THR A 113 -3.89 8.90 14.24
C THR A 113 -2.77 9.51 13.39
N TYR A 114 -3.14 10.37 12.43
CA TYR A 114 -2.15 11.15 11.66
C TYR A 114 -1.17 11.91 12.55
N GLY A 115 -1.63 12.42 13.71
CA GLY A 115 -0.78 13.12 14.68
C GLY A 115 0.21 12.20 15.40
N GLU A 116 -0.18 10.97 15.74
CA GLU A 116 0.71 9.97 16.32
C GLU A 116 1.80 9.55 15.35
N VAL A 117 1.43 9.29 14.08
CA VAL A 117 2.40 8.99 13.02
C VAL A 117 3.38 10.16 12.85
N ALA A 118 2.88 11.41 12.79
CA ALA A 118 3.74 12.59 12.68
C ALA A 118 4.74 12.70 13.84
N ARG A 119 4.30 12.42 15.07
CA ARG A 119 5.15 12.42 16.27
C ARG A 119 6.25 11.37 16.17
N LEU A 120 5.92 10.15 15.75
CA LEU A 120 6.89 9.06 15.56
C LEU A 120 7.88 9.33 14.42
N CYS A 121 7.48 10.13 13.42
CA CYS A 121 8.39 10.61 12.37
C CYS A 121 9.33 11.74 12.83
N GLY A 122 9.27 12.16 14.10
CA GLY A 122 10.04 13.27 14.63
C GLY A 122 9.57 14.66 14.15
N SER A 123 8.32 14.77 13.71
CA SER A 123 7.73 16.00 13.15
C SER A 123 6.35 16.26 13.77
N PRO A 124 6.27 16.53 15.09
CA PRO A 124 4.99 16.82 15.75
C PRO A 124 4.35 18.05 15.07
N GLY A 125 3.05 17.97 14.79
CA GLY A 125 2.32 18.99 14.02
C GLY A 125 2.25 18.74 12.51
N ALA A 126 2.99 17.79 11.95
CA ALA A 126 2.97 17.47 10.51
C ALA A 126 1.84 16.52 10.08
N ALA A 127 0.71 16.46 10.81
CA ALA A 127 -0.39 15.54 10.51
C ALA A 127 -0.94 15.70 9.08
N ARG A 128 -1.00 16.93 8.54
CA ARG A 128 -1.41 17.17 7.14
C ARG A 128 -0.44 16.57 6.13
N ALA A 129 0.88 16.69 6.39
CA ALA A 129 1.90 16.10 5.52
C ALA A 129 1.88 14.56 5.60
N VAL A 130 1.55 13.96 6.75
CA VAL A 130 1.27 12.52 6.87
C VAL A 130 0.05 12.16 6.04
N GLY A 131 -1.03 12.94 6.09
CA GLY A 131 -2.22 12.74 5.26
C GLY A 131 -1.88 12.74 3.77
N GLN A 132 -1.05 13.67 3.30
CA GLN A 132 -0.57 13.70 1.92
C GLN A 132 0.25 12.45 1.58
N ALA A 133 1.20 12.06 2.45
CA ALA A 133 1.97 10.84 2.25
C ALA A 133 1.07 9.60 2.14
N MET A 134 -0.01 9.52 2.93
CA MET A 134 -0.98 8.42 2.84
C MET A 134 -1.78 8.45 1.53
N ALA A 135 -2.16 9.64 1.05
CA ALA A 135 -2.87 9.80 -0.22
C ALA A 135 -2.00 9.42 -1.44
N GLU A 136 -0.70 9.65 -1.34
CA GLU A 136 0.29 9.35 -2.39
C GLU A 136 0.98 7.98 -2.21
N ASN A 137 0.51 7.15 -1.28
CA ASN A 137 1.10 5.85 -0.97
C ASN A 137 1.00 4.88 -2.16
N PRO A 138 2.14 4.47 -2.78
CA PRO A 138 2.12 3.51 -3.87
C PRO A 138 2.08 2.05 -3.40
N PHE A 139 2.20 1.80 -2.08
CA PHE A 139 2.30 0.48 -1.47
C PHE A 139 1.09 0.12 -0.59
N PRO A 140 -0.16 0.44 -0.98
CA PRO A 140 -1.29 0.14 -0.10
C PRO A 140 -1.33 -1.34 0.27
N LEU A 141 -1.90 -1.68 1.43
CA LEU A 141 -1.84 -2.96 2.14
C LEU A 141 -0.47 -3.24 2.78
N ILE A 142 0.64 -3.13 2.05
CA ILE A 142 2.00 -3.30 2.58
C ILE A 142 2.35 -2.14 3.52
N VAL A 143 2.09 -0.90 3.09
CA VAL A 143 2.01 0.27 3.96
C VAL A 143 0.52 0.52 4.23
N PRO A 144 0.00 0.06 5.37
CA PRO A 144 -1.45 -0.01 5.62
C PRO A 144 -2.05 1.36 5.94
N CYS A 145 -2.15 2.22 4.92
CA CYS A 145 -2.74 3.56 5.06
C CYS A 145 -4.18 3.54 5.57
N HIS A 146 -4.90 2.42 5.40
CA HIS A 146 -6.21 2.22 6.00
C HIS A 146 -6.17 2.17 7.54
N ARG A 147 -5.03 1.87 8.17
CA ARG A 147 -4.85 1.88 9.64
C ARG A 147 -4.50 3.26 10.20
N VAL A 148 -4.48 4.31 9.35
CA VAL A 148 -4.25 5.69 9.82
C VAL A 148 -5.56 6.47 9.77
N ILE A 149 -6.01 7.00 10.92
CA ILE A 149 -7.32 7.63 11.11
C ILE A 149 -7.19 9.07 11.64
N SER A 150 -8.31 9.80 11.67
CA SER A 150 -8.38 11.11 12.31
C SER A 150 -8.26 11.00 13.83
N SER A 151 -7.84 12.09 14.48
CA SER A 151 -7.86 12.22 15.95
C SER A 151 -9.26 12.20 16.55
N THR A 152 -10.29 12.45 15.74
CA THR A 152 -11.70 12.33 16.16
C THR A 152 -12.25 10.90 16.10
N GLY A 153 -11.42 9.92 15.66
CA GLY A 153 -11.85 8.55 15.38
C GLY A 153 -12.47 8.36 13.99
N ALA A 154 -12.77 9.42 13.26
CA ALA A 154 -13.27 9.31 11.89
C ALA A 154 -12.24 8.66 10.98
N LEU A 155 -12.67 7.77 10.09
CA LEU A 155 -11.81 7.02 9.19
C LEU A 155 -10.98 7.93 8.28
N GLY A 156 -11.50 9.10 7.93
CA GLY A 156 -10.85 10.02 6.99
C GLY A 156 -10.92 9.52 5.55
N GLY A 157 -10.20 10.22 4.67
CA GLY A 157 -10.11 9.84 3.25
C GLY A 157 -9.31 8.56 3.03
N PHE A 158 -9.59 7.89 1.90
CA PHE A 158 -8.82 6.77 1.39
C PHE A 158 -8.73 6.90 -0.13
N SER A 159 -7.53 6.86 -0.68
CA SER A 159 -7.29 7.15 -2.10
C SER A 159 -7.56 5.97 -3.05
N SER A 160 -7.75 4.76 -2.52
CA SER A 160 -8.10 3.60 -3.32
C SER A 160 -9.56 3.66 -3.78
N PRO A 161 -9.92 2.98 -4.89
CA PRO A 161 -11.31 2.85 -5.33
C PRO A 161 -12.24 2.40 -4.20
N GLY A 162 -13.45 2.98 -4.13
CA GLY A 162 -14.40 2.76 -3.04
C GLY A 162 -14.15 3.62 -1.80
N GLY A 163 -13.04 4.36 -1.73
CA GLY A 163 -12.79 5.37 -0.69
C GLY A 163 -12.98 4.85 0.74
N ALA A 164 -13.74 5.58 1.56
CA ALA A 164 -13.95 5.26 2.97
C ALA A 164 -14.59 3.87 3.20
N GLU A 165 -15.41 3.39 2.29
CA GLU A 165 -16.03 2.05 2.39
C GLU A 165 -14.99 0.93 2.27
N THR A 166 -14.08 1.04 1.31
CA THR A 166 -12.96 0.08 1.18
C THR A 166 -12.10 0.09 2.44
N LYS A 167 -11.79 1.28 2.98
CA LYS A 167 -11.03 1.43 4.22
C LYS A 167 -11.73 0.75 5.40
N LYS A 168 -13.03 1.00 5.57
CA LYS A 168 -13.85 0.39 6.60
C LYS A 168 -13.88 -1.13 6.47
N HIS A 169 -14.06 -1.63 5.25
CA HIS A 169 -14.06 -3.07 4.98
C HIS A 169 -12.75 -3.74 5.40
N LEU A 170 -11.60 -3.16 5.04
CA LEU A 170 -10.29 -3.67 5.44
C LEU A 170 -10.12 -3.71 6.96
N LEU A 171 -10.47 -2.62 7.65
CA LEU A 171 -10.37 -2.54 9.10
C LEU A 171 -11.26 -3.57 9.81
N LEU A 172 -12.49 -3.75 9.34
CA LEU A 172 -13.41 -4.76 9.90
C LEU A 172 -12.88 -6.18 9.71
N ARG A 173 -12.31 -6.48 8.54
CA ARG A 173 -11.67 -7.79 8.26
C ARG A 173 -10.51 -8.06 9.21
N GLU A 174 -9.76 -7.04 9.59
CA GLU A 174 -8.66 -7.12 10.55
C GLU A 174 -9.12 -7.18 12.02
N GLY A 175 -10.43 -7.18 12.27
CA GLY A 175 -10.99 -7.22 13.62
C GLY A 175 -10.96 -5.87 14.35
N PHE A 176 -10.79 -4.76 13.62
CA PHE A 176 -10.94 -3.43 14.22
C PHE A 176 -12.39 -3.18 14.60
N VAL A 177 -12.62 -2.85 15.88
CA VAL A 177 -13.93 -2.44 16.40
C VAL A 177 -13.89 -0.94 16.62
N GLU A 178 -14.74 -0.21 15.90
CA GLU A 178 -14.92 1.22 16.12
C GLU A 178 -15.44 1.43 17.54
N LYS A 179 -14.73 2.21 18.37
CA LYS A 179 -15.25 2.56 19.67
C LYS A 179 -16.38 3.56 19.46
N VAL A 180 -17.61 3.11 19.74
CA VAL A 180 -18.83 3.94 19.80
C VAL A 180 -18.69 4.95 20.93
#